data_8254678ade376c235eff166fe269444c
#
_entry.id   8254678ade376c235eff166fe269444c
#
_cell.length_a   1.000
_cell.length_b   1.000
_cell.length_c   1.000
_cell.angle_alpha   90.00
_cell.angle_beta   90.00
_cell.angle_gamma   90.00
#
_symmetry.space_group_name_H-M   'P 1'
#
loop_
_entity.id
_entity.type
_entity.pdbx_description
1 polymer ?
#
loop_
_entity_poly.entity_id
_entity_poly.type
_entity_poly.pdbx_seq_one_letter_code
_entity_poly.pdbx_strand_id
1 'polypeptide(L)'
;QQAEEPIANDPTDQAGPMTRAATLGNFYRVVYVEVNDVNPLNAGEYLLSDGTPFFTHVILFASNIRGDASGNVHNYNNPNNAAILANPSTYIAPLQAKGIKVIMGNLGDHTGAGFANLTAAQIGTYTDDLVAYDNIVDGYDFDDEWAEYGTRGYPYANSTSYSNMIIALAGKTNKSISVFDWGNTGT
;
A
#
# COMPACT_ATOMS: atom_id res chain seq x y z
N GLN A 1 26.51 44.27 17.69
CA GLN A 1 25.20 44.01 17.06
C GLN A 1 25.30 44.41 15.61
N GLN A 2 25.51 43.46 14.71
CA GLN A 2 25.36 43.65 13.28
C GLN A 2 23.88 43.45 12.93
N ALA A 3 23.27 44.46 12.31
CA ALA A 3 21.92 44.37 11.78
C ALA A 3 21.95 43.45 10.56
N GLU A 4 21.07 42.41 10.57
CA GLU A 4 20.84 41.60 9.38
C GLU A 4 20.19 42.49 8.30
N GLU A 5 20.81 42.49 7.11
CA GLU A 5 20.24 43.12 5.93
C GLU A 5 19.00 42.32 5.48
N PRO A 6 17.88 42.95 5.08
CA PRO A 6 16.73 42.26 4.57
C PRO A 6 17.07 41.55 3.25
N ILE A 7 16.74 40.23 3.18
CA ILE A 7 16.87 39.45 1.96
C ILE A 7 16.00 40.12 0.88
N ALA A 8 16.63 40.59 -0.17
CA ALA A 8 15.92 41.13 -1.33
C ALA A 8 15.06 40.04 -1.96
N ASN A 9 13.77 40.29 -2.11
CA ASN A 9 12.87 39.39 -2.85
C ASN A 9 13.41 39.25 -4.29
N ASP A 10 13.75 38.00 -4.66
CA ASP A 10 14.11 37.65 -6.02
C ASP A 10 12.91 37.88 -6.95
N PRO A 11 12.99 38.77 -7.96
CA PRO A 11 11.87 39.02 -8.87
C PRO A 11 11.50 37.82 -9.76
N THR A 12 12.23 36.69 -9.67
CA THR A 12 11.92 35.45 -10.38
C THR A 12 10.87 34.60 -9.65
N ASP A 13 10.47 34.92 -8.41
CA ASP A 13 9.50 34.18 -7.61
C ASP A 13 8.02 34.56 -7.92
N GLN A 14 7.79 35.33 -8.96
CA GLN A 14 6.48 35.54 -9.58
C GLN A 14 6.19 34.41 -10.59
N ALA A 15 6.31 33.17 -10.15
CA ALA A 15 5.71 32.08 -10.91
C ALA A 15 4.18 32.27 -10.83
N GLY A 16 3.61 32.78 -11.90
CA GLY A 16 2.16 32.82 -12.08
C GLY A 16 1.56 31.43 -11.84
N PRO A 17 0.24 31.32 -11.65
CA PRO A 17 -0.39 30.04 -11.36
C PRO A 17 0.07 29.01 -12.39
N MET A 18 0.86 28.05 -11.94
CA MET A 18 1.33 26.98 -12.81
C MET A 18 0.14 26.20 -13.31
N THR A 19 -0.24 26.42 -14.56
CA THR A 19 -1.19 25.58 -15.29
C THR A 19 -0.58 24.20 -15.54
N ARG A 20 -0.34 23.47 -14.46
CA ARG A 20 0.17 22.08 -14.50
C ARG A 20 -0.95 21.04 -14.64
N ALA A 21 -2.20 21.45 -14.67
CA ALA A 21 -3.35 20.53 -14.75
C ALA A 21 -3.25 19.57 -15.95
N ALA A 22 -2.73 20.02 -17.09
CA ALA A 22 -2.59 19.18 -18.29
C ALA A 22 -1.45 18.14 -18.21
N THR A 23 -0.47 18.31 -17.30
CA THR A 23 0.73 17.43 -17.23
C THR A 23 0.65 16.41 -16.11
N LEU A 24 -0.28 16.54 -15.16
CA LEU A 24 -0.43 15.62 -14.03
C LEU A 24 -1.20 14.34 -14.39
N GLY A 25 -1.84 14.27 -15.56
CA GLY A 25 -2.69 13.14 -15.94
C GLY A 25 -2.00 11.77 -16.02
N ASN A 26 -0.68 11.73 -16.20
CA ASN A 26 0.08 10.50 -16.40
C ASN A 26 0.88 10.05 -15.17
N PHE A 27 0.79 10.76 -14.05
CA PHE A 27 1.51 10.39 -12.83
C PHE A 27 0.58 9.72 -11.83
N TYR A 28 1.04 8.64 -11.23
CA TYR A 28 0.40 8.07 -10.05
C TYR A 28 0.67 8.99 -8.85
N ARG A 29 -0.38 9.31 -8.14
CA ARG A 29 -0.36 10.04 -6.88
C ARG A 29 -0.95 9.12 -5.83
N VAL A 30 -0.08 8.47 -5.09
CA VAL A 30 -0.40 7.39 -4.17
C VAL A 30 -0.39 7.90 -2.75
N VAL A 31 -1.36 7.49 -1.94
CA VAL A 31 -1.39 7.74 -0.51
C VAL A 31 -1.60 6.43 0.24
N TYR A 32 -0.79 6.21 1.27
CA TYR A 32 -1.02 5.19 2.29
C TYR A 32 -1.93 5.79 3.35
N VAL A 33 -3.03 5.14 3.65
CA VAL A 33 -3.98 5.55 4.67
C VAL A 33 -3.91 4.56 5.83
N GLU A 34 -3.43 5.03 6.99
CA GLU A 34 -3.45 4.26 8.22
C GLU A 34 -4.89 4.12 8.72
N VAL A 35 -5.53 3.00 8.38
CA VAL A 35 -6.96 2.80 8.57
C VAL A 35 -7.37 2.58 10.03
N ASN A 36 -6.41 2.43 10.95
CA ASN A 36 -6.71 2.40 12.37
C ASN A 36 -7.16 3.76 12.90
N ASP A 37 -6.64 4.83 12.31
CA ASP A 37 -6.82 6.19 12.81
C ASP A 37 -7.55 7.10 11.81
N VAL A 38 -7.55 6.76 10.52
CA VAL A 38 -8.03 7.63 9.44
C VAL A 38 -9.06 6.92 8.56
N ASN A 39 -10.17 7.60 8.30
CA ASN A 39 -11.15 7.14 7.33
C ASN A 39 -10.57 7.25 5.91
N PRO A 40 -10.49 6.16 5.14
CA PRO A 40 -9.92 6.19 3.79
C PRO A 40 -10.66 7.13 2.82
N LEU A 41 -11.93 7.43 3.06
CA LEU A 41 -12.71 8.38 2.25
C LEU A 41 -12.12 9.79 2.26
N ASN A 42 -11.39 10.16 3.31
CA ASN A 42 -10.74 11.49 3.39
C ASN A 42 -9.79 11.73 2.22
N ALA A 43 -9.14 10.69 1.70
CA ALA A 43 -8.27 10.82 0.54
C ALA A 43 -9.00 11.30 -0.72
N GLY A 44 -10.29 10.99 -0.85
CA GLY A 44 -11.14 11.44 -1.95
C GLY A 44 -11.60 12.90 -1.87
N GLU A 45 -11.31 13.60 -0.77
CA GLU A 45 -11.66 15.00 -0.59
C GLU A 45 -10.55 15.97 -1.04
N TYR A 46 -9.34 15.44 -1.33
CA TYR A 46 -8.27 16.24 -1.90
C TYR A 46 -8.48 16.37 -3.40
N LEU A 47 -8.72 17.61 -3.87
CA LEU A 47 -9.05 17.89 -5.27
C LEU A 47 -7.98 18.78 -5.90
N LEU A 48 -7.79 18.61 -7.19
CA LEU A 48 -7.09 19.55 -8.06
C LEU A 48 -7.96 20.77 -8.34
N SER A 49 -7.38 21.80 -8.92
CA SER A 49 -8.09 23.05 -9.24
C SER A 49 -9.26 22.87 -10.22
N ASP A 50 -9.25 21.81 -11.00
CA ASP A 50 -10.33 21.43 -11.94
C ASP A 50 -11.43 20.57 -11.30
N GLY A 51 -11.33 20.29 -9.99
CA GLY A 51 -12.28 19.47 -9.23
C GLY A 51 -12.05 17.96 -9.33
N THR A 52 -11.03 17.51 -10.06
CA THR A 52 -10.68 16.09 -10.11
C THR A 52 -9.90 15.65 -8.86
N PRO A 53 -9.97 14.37 -8.47
CA PRO A 53 -9.24 13.88 -7.31
C PRO A 53 -7.73 14.09 -7.44
N PHE A 54 -7.11 14.54 -6.35
CA PHE A 54 -5.65 14.66 -6.30
C PHE A 54 -5.00 13.29 -6.32
N PHE A 55 -5.44 12.36 -5.47
CA PHE A 55 -4.89 11.02 -5.42
C PHE A 55 -5.48 10.14 -6.52
N THR A 56 -4.63 9.33 -7.15
CA THR A 56 -5.03 8.31 -8.14
C THR A 56 -5.16 6.93 -7.50
N HIS A 57 -4.44 6.70 -6.41
CA HIS A 57 -4.41 5.43 -5.67
C HIS A 57 -4.45 5.70 -4.17
N VAL A 58 -5.26 4.92 -3.48
CA VAL A 58 -5.34 4.86 -2.02
C VAL A 58 -4.94 3.45 -1.60
N ILE A 59 -3.91 3.34 -0.78
CA ILE A 59 -3.49 2.09 -0.17
C ILE A 59 -4.09 2.01 1.22
N LEU A 60 -4.95 1.02 1.46
CA LEU A 60 -5.49 0.71 2.78
C LEU A 60 -4.40 0.04 3.61
N PHE A 61 -3.87 0.71 4.60
CA PHE A 61 -2.73 0.25 5.36
C PHE A 61 -3.13 -0.10 6.80
N ALA A 62 -3.10 -1.38 7.20
CA ALA A 62 -2.74 -2.50 6.35
C ALA A 62 -3.46 -3.78 6.75
N SER A 63 -3.53 -4.69 5.82
CA SER A 63 -3.67 -6.13 6.11
C SER A 63 -2.32 -6.70 6.52
N ASN A 64 -2.31 -7.86 7.16
CA ASN A 64 -1.08 -8.44 7.65
C ASN A 64 -0.88 -9.87 7.15
N ILE A 65 0.38 -10.25 6.93
CA ILE A 65 0.74 -11.65 6.82
C ILE A 65 1.03 -12.20 8.22
N ARG A 66 0.38 -13.29 8.59
CA ARG A 66 0.58 -13.94 9.89
C ARG A 66 0.90 -15.41 9.75
N GLY A 67 1.86 -15.85 10.55
CA GLY A 67 2.14 -17.25 10.77
C GLY A 67 1.66 -17.72 12.14
N ASP A 68 1.29 -18.99 12.26
CA ASP A 68 0.95 -19.65 13.52
C ASP A 68 2.05 -20.63 13.96
N ALA A 69 1.90 -21.19 15.17
CA ALA A 69 2.88 -22.15 15.73
C ALA A 69 2.90 -23.49 14.96
N SER A 70 1.92 -23.78 14.13
CA SER A 70 1.85 -24.99 13.30
C SER A 70 2.45 -24.77 11.91
N GLY A 71 2.92 -23.57 11.60
CA GLY A 71 3.51 -23.23 10.31
C GLY A 71 2.50 -22.83 9.24
N ASN A 72 1.23 -22.63 9.60
CA ASN A 72 0.26 -22.06 8.66
C ASN A 72 0.49 -20.57 8.51
N VAL A 73 0.32 -20.07 7.28
CA VAL A 73 0.46 -18.65 6.98
C VAL A 73 -0.78 -18.17 6.25
N HIS A 74 -1.39 -17.11 6.77
CA HIS A 74 -2.63 -16.55 6.28
C HIS A 74 -2.61 -15.02 6.23
N ASN A 75 -3.50 -14.45 5.42
CA ASN A 75 -3.84 -13.05 5.53
C ASN A 75 -4.66 -12.82 6.81
N TYR A 76 -4.36 -11.72 7.48
CA TYR A 76 -5.08 -11.26 8.66
C TYR A 76 -5.47 -9.78 8.50
N ASN A 77 -6.66 -9.46 8.91
CA ASN A 77 -7.14 -8.08 8.98
C ASN A 77 -7.50 -7.77 10.43
N ASN A 78 -6.92 -6.73 10.99
CA ASN A 78 -7.36 -6.23 12.29
C ASN A 78 -8.83 -5.75 12.21
N PRO A 79 -9.51 -5.51 13.35
CA PRO A 79 -10.93 -5.15 13.35
C PRO A 79 -11.29 -3.95 12.46
N ASN A 80 -10.43 -2.92 12.40
CA ASN A 80 -10.70 -1.73 11.60
C ASN A 80 -10.60 -2.03 10.09
N ASN A 81 -9.53 -2.68 9.66
CA ASN A 81 -9.37 -3.06 8.26
C ASN A 81 -10.42 -4.10 7.83
N ALA A 82 -10.72 -5.06 8.69
CA ALA A 82 -11.79 -6.04 8.45
C ALA A 82 -13.15 -5.35 8.26
N ALA A 83 -13.47 -4.33 9.05
CA ALA A 83 -14.72 -3.57 8.91
C ALA A 83 -14.79 -2.81 7.58
N ILE A 84 -13.69 -2.24 7.12
CA ILE A 84 -13.60 -1.56 5.81
C ILE A 84 -13.82 -2.55 4.67
N LEU A 85 -13.11 -3.68 4.68
CA LEU A 85 -13.20 -4.70 3.63
C LEU A 85 -14.55 -5.42 3.61
N ALA A 86 -15.22 -5.54 4.76
CA ALA A 86 -16.57 -6.10 4.87
C ALA A 86 -17.67 -5.14 4.42
N ASN A 87 -17.38 -3.83 4.31
CA ASN A 87 -18.33 -2.81 3.92
C ASN A 87 -17.82 -1.99 2.70
N PRO A 88 -17.53 -2.65 1.57
CA PRO A 88 -16.91 -2.00 0.42
C PRO A 88 -17.79 -0.91 -0.19
N SER A 89 -19.11 -1.05 -0.14
CA SER A 89 -20.04 -0.02 -0.61
C SER A 89 -19.94 1.30 0.16
N THR A 90 -19.50 1.24 1.42
CA THR A 90 -19.34 2.41 2.30
C THR A 90 -17.97 3.05 2.16
N TYR A 91 -16.89 2.24 2.10
CA TYR A 91 -15.53 2.72 2.26
C TYR A 91 -14.66 2.65 1.00
N ILE A 92 -15.01 1.80 0.04
CA ILE A 92 -14.19 1.52 -1.15
C ILE A 92 -14.88 2.05 -2.41
N ALA A 93 -16.11 1.65 -2.67
CA ALA A 93 -16.84 2.04 -3.87
C ALA A 93 -16.96 3.56 -4.08
N PRO A 94 -17.12 4.40 -3.04
CA PRO A 94 -17.14 5.85 -3.23
C PRO A 94 -15.82 6.42 -3.76
N LEU A 95 -14.68 5.86 -3.37
CA LEU A 95 -13.37 6.24 -3.92
C LEU A 95 -13.25 5.79 -5.38
N GLN A 96 -13.64 4.55 -5.68
CA GLN A 96 -13.62 4.00 -7.02
C GLN A 96 -14.55 4.77 -7.98
N ALA A 97 -15.70 5.23 -7.49
CA ALA A 97 -16.62 6.08 -8.24
C ALA A 97 -16.01 7.45 -8.61
N LYS A 98 -15.05 7.94 -7.84
CA LYS A 98 -14.25 9.14 -8.15
C LYS A 98 -13.08 8.83 -9.11
N GLY A 99 -12.90 7.59 -9.56
CA GLY A 99 -11.77 7.16 -10.40
C GLY A 99 -10.49 6.84 -9.63
N ILE A 100 -10.55 6.79 -8.30
CA ILE A 100 -9.42 6.45 -7.44
C ILE A 100 -9.32 4.92 -7.33
N LYS A 101 -8.14 4.37 -7.54
CA LYS A 101 -7.87 2.95 -7.32
C LYS A 101 -7.66 2.67 -5.84
N VAL A 102 -8.32 1.66 -5.32
CA VAL A 102 -8.19 1.25 -3.92
C VAL A 102 -7.38 -0.03 -3.84
N ILE A 103 -6.26 0.05 -3.16
CA ILE A 103 -5.23 -0.98 -3.09
C ILE A 103 -5.20 -1.55 -1.67
N MET A 104 -5.15 -2.87 -1.55
CA MET A 104 -4.97 -3.56 -0.27
C MET A 104 -3.48 -3.59 0.08
N GLY A 105 -3.07 -2.81 1.08
CA GLY A 105 -1.71 -2.81 1.61
C GLY A 105 -1.48 -4.00 2.53
N ASN A 106 -0.30 -4.59 2.44
CA ASN A 106 0.06 -5.79 3.21
C ASN A 106 1.40 -5.58 3.92
N LEU A 107 1.46 -5.98 5.19
CA LEU A 107 2.57 -5.74 6.12
C LEU A 107 2.83 -7.01 6.95
N GLY A 108 4.04 -7.21 7.44
CA GLY A 108 4.33 -8.22 8.46
C GLY A 108 3.64 -7.92 9.80
N ASP A 109 3.66 -8.88 10.74
CA ASP A 109 2.94 -8.76 12.01
C ASP A 109 3.62 -9.48 13.18
N HIS A 110 4.94 -9.39 13.26
CA HIS A 110 5.73 -9.91 14.37
C HIS A 110 5.54 -11.42 14.65
N THR A 111 5.12 -12.19 13.66
CA THR A 111 4.84 -13.63 13.84
C THR A 111 5.97 -14.55 13.35
N GLY A 112 7.05 -13.98 12.83
CA GLY A 112 8.16 -14.72 12.21
C GLY A 112 7.93 -15.02 10.74
N ALA A 113 6.69 -15.09 10.28
CA ALA A 113 6.33 -15.24 8.87
C ALA A 113 6.26 -13.88 8.18
N GLY A 114 6.77 -13.82 6.97
CA GLY A 114 6.72 -12.64 6.10
C GLY A 114 6.93 -13.05 4.65
N PHE A 115 6.90 -12.09 3.74
CA PHE A 115 6.94 -12.38 2.30
C PHE A 115 8.23 -13.06 1.84
N ALA A 116 9.33 -12.87 2.57
CA ALA A 116 10.65 -13.34 2.17
C ALA A 116 11.07 -14.70 2.78
N ASN A 117 10.18 -15.43 3.48
CA ASN A 117 10.54 -16.72 4.09
C ASN A 117 9.49 -17.83 3.92
N LEU A 118 8.62 -17.72 2.94
CA LEU A 118 7.53 -18.66 2.71
C LEU A 118 7.97 -19.89 1.92
N THR A 119 7.40 -21.03 2.26
CA THR A 119 7.41 -22.23 1.41
C THR A 119 6.42 -22.07 0.26
N ALA A 120 6.53 -22.91 -0.78
CA ALA A 120 5.60 -22.89 -1.91
C ALA A 120 4.14 -23.14 -1.46
N ALA A 121 3.92 -24.00 -0.48
CA ALA A 121 2.58 -24.24 0.07
C ALA A 121 2.02 -23.02 0.78
N GLN A 122 2.82 -22.34 1.61
CA GLN A 122 2.44 -21.10 2.29
C GLN A 122 2.17 -19.97 1.30
N ILE A 123 2.96 -19.82 0.24
CA ILE A 123 2.72 -18.89 -0.86
C ILE A 123 1.34 -19.19 -1.49
N GLY A 124 1.05 -20.47 -1.76
CA GLY A 124 -0.24 -20.89 -2.31
C GLY A 124 -1.41 -20.42 -1.45
N THR A 125 -1.38 -20.75 -0.16
CA THR A 125 -2.43 -20.39 0.81
C THR A 125 -2.57 -18.86 0.94
N TYR A 126 -1.47 -18.16 1.16
CA TYR A 126 -1.50 -16.71 1.37
C TYR A 126 -2.04 -15.96 0.15
N THR A 127 -1.61 -16.34 -1.04
CA THR A 127 -2.09 -15.70 -2.28
C THR A 127 -3.55 -16.06 -2.59
N ASP A 128 -4.05 -17.26 -2.19
CA ASP A 128 -5.47 -17.60 -2.25
C ASP A 128 -6.31 -16.70 -1.32
N ASP A 129 -5.82 -16.44 -0.11
CA ASP A 129 -6.47 -15.52 0.83
C ASP A 129 -6.59 -14.10 0.22
N LEU A 130 -5.54 -13.62 -0.45
CA LEU A 130 -5.53 -12.28 -1.04
C LEU A 130 -6.55 -12.16 -2.20
N VAL A 131 -6.56 -13.11 -3.14
CA VAL A 131 -7.46 -13.01 -4.32
C VAL A 131 -8.94 -13.16 -3.96
N ALA A 132 -9.27 -13.58 -2.74
CA ALA A 132 -10.63 -13.52 -2.24
C ALA A 132 -11.19 -12.08 -2.21
N TYR A 133 -10.32 -11.06 -2.22
CA TYR A 133 -10.68 -9.65 -2.26
C TYR A 133 -10.71 -9.03 -3.68
N ASP A 134 -10.47 -9.82 -4.74
CA ASP A 134 -10.40 -9.32 -6.12
C ASP A 134 -11.66 -8.56 -6.57
N ASN A 135 -12.83 -8.91 -6.03
CA ASN A 135 -14.08 -8.22 -6.34
C ASN A 135 -14.25 -6.87 -5.61
N ILE A 136 -13.37 -6.55 -4.68
CA ILE A 136 -13.48 -5.40 -3.79
C ILE A 136 -12.40 -4.36 -4.12
N VAL A 137 -11.14 -4.82 -4.27
CA VAL A 137 -9.96 -3.95 -4.43
C VAL A 137 -9.47 -3.91 -5.87
N ASP A 138 -8.68 -2.90 -6.20
CA ASP A 138 -8.08 -2.70 -7.52
C ASP A 138 -6.64 -3.21 -7.60
N GLY A 139 -6.06 -3.62 -6.48
CA GLY A 139 -4.68 -4.12 -6.44
C GLY A 139 -4.21 -4.47 -5.04
N TYR A 140 -2.96 -4.90 -5.00
CA TYR A 140 -2.24 -5.32 -3.80
C TYR A 140 -0.90 -4.62 -3.73
N ASP A 141 -0.56 -4.11 -2.55
CA ASP A 141 0.73 -3.50 -2.26
C ASP A 141 1.42 -4.25 -1.12
N PHE A 142 2.73 -4.38 -1.18
CA PHE A 142 3.51 -5.13 -0.22
C PHE A 142 4.63 -4.28 0.37
N ASP A 143 4.62 -4.17 1.70
CA ASP A 143 5.65 -3.52 2.50
C ASP A 143 6.30 -4.59 3.40
N ASP A 144 7.53 -4.99 3.09
CA ASP A 144 8.22 -6.06 3.81
C ASP A 144 8.90 -5.55 5.08
N GLU A 145 8.06 -5.24 6.06
CA GLU A 145 8.46 -4.83 7.39
C GLU A 145 7.84 -5.70 8.48
N TRP A 146 8.39 -5.68 9.66
CA TRP A 146 7.83 -6.22 10.91
C TRP A 146 7.57 -7.73 10.91
N ALA A 147 8.10 -8.49 9.98
CA ALA A 147 7.94 -9.95 9.95
C ALA A 147 8.67 -10.66 11.10
N GLU A 148 9.80 -10.11 11.59
CA GLU A 148 10.70 -10.73 12.58
C GLU A 148 11.25 -12.07 12.09
N TYR A 149 11.82 -12.08 10.89
CA TYR A 149 12.41 -13.26 10.28
C TYR A 149 13.38 -14.02 11.19
N GLY A 150 13.34 -15.36 11.15
CA GLY A 150 14.18 -16.20 11.99
C GLY A 150 13.69 -16.38 13.43
N THR A 151 12.45 -15.99 13.71
CA THR A 151 11.82 -16.15 15.03
C THR A 151 10.62 -17.07 15.01
N ARG A 152 10.14 -17.49 16.15
CA ARG A 152 8.90 -18.28 16.34
C ARG A 152 8.82 -19.55 15.50
N GLY A 153 9.97 -20.14 15.18
CA GLY A 153 10.03 -21.36 14.36
C GLY A 153 10.00 -21.12 12.84
N TYR A 154 9.91 -19.87 12.40
CA TYR A 154 10.02 -19.51 11.00
C TYR A 154 11.47 -19.24 10.59
N PRO A 155 11.87 -19.57 9.34
CA PRO A 155 13.24 -19.36 8.88
C PRO A 155 13.56 -17.87 8.69
N TYR A 156 14.85 -17.59 8.51
CA TYR A 156 15.29 -16.28 8.03
C TYR A 156 14.79 -16.00 6.61
N ALA A 157 14.79 -14.74 6.22
CA ALA A 157 14.50 -14.33 4.86
C ALA A 157 15.47 -14.99 3.86
N ASN A 158 14.97 -15.28 2.66
CA ASN A 158 15.75 -15.80 1.55
C ASN A 158 15.48 -15.00 0.27
N SER A 159 16.35 -15.12 -0.72
CA SER A 159 16.35 -14.30 -1.92
C SER A 159 15.24 -14.64 -2.94
N THR A 160 14.46 -15.70 -2.74
CA THR A 160 13.51 -16.20 -3.76
C THR A 160 12.04 -16.16 -3.32
N SER A 161 11.76 -16.22 -2.01
CA SER A 161 10.39 -16.31 -1.50
C SER A 161 9.52 -15.14 -1.93
N TYR A 162 10.00 -13.92 -1.76
CA TYR A 162 9.22 -12.72 -2.07
C TYR A 162 8.86 -12.64 -3.56
N SER A 163 9.85 -12.82 -4.44
CA SER A 163 9.62 -12.84 -5.88
C SER A 163 8.68 -13.98 -6.31
N ASN A 164 8.83 -15.18 -5.73
CA ASN A 164 7.95 -16.30 -6.00
C ASN A 164 6.50 -16.03 -5.55
N MET A 165 6.31 -15.35 -4.43
CA MET A 165 4.98 -14.92 -3.96
C MET A 165 4.34 -13.93 -4.94
N ILE A 166 5.08 -12.92 -5.40
CA ILE A 166 4.59 -11.95 -6.40
C ILE A 166 4.20 -12.65 -7.71
N ILE A 167 5.04 -13.57 -8.20
CA ILE A 167 4.76 -14.35 -9.41
C ILE A 167 3.51 -15.23 -9.23
N ALA A 168 3.37 -15.88 -8.07
CA ALA A 168 2.20 -16.69 -7.77
C ALA A 168 0.91 -15.88 -7.72
N LEU A 169 0.95 -14.70 -7.08
CA LEU A 169 -0.19 -13.77 -7.04
C LEU A 169 -0.55 -13.27 -8.45
N ALA A 170 0.44 -12.85 -9.24
CA ALA A 170 0.23 -12.40 -10.62
C ALA A 170 -0.38 -13.48 -11.53
N GLY A 171 -0.14 -14.75 -11.22
CA GLY A 171 -0.79 -15.88 -11.90
C GLY A 171 -2.26 -16.11 -11.52
N LYS A 172 -2.73 -15.49 -10.44
CA LYS A 172 -4.09 -15.68 -9.90
C LYS A 172 -5.02 -14.49 -10.10
N THR A 173 -4.49 -13.31 -10.37
CA THR A 173 -5.26 -12.07 -10.49
C THR A 173 -4.82 -11.20 -11.66
N ASN A 174 -5.73 -10.38 -12.17
CA ASN A 174 -5.44 -9.31 -13.13
C ASN A 174 -5.31 -7.93 -12.44
N LYS A 175 -5.34 -7.90 -11.12
CA LYS A 175 -5.22 -6.66 -10.35
C LYS A 175 -3.78 -6.14 -10.36
N SER A 176 -3.59 -4.85 -10.12
CA SER A 176 -2.26 -4.28 -10.01
C SER A 176 -1.53 -4.82 -8.78
N ILE A 177 -0.22 -4.98 -8.90
CA ILE A 177 0.65 -5.37 -7.80
C ILE A 177 1.77 -4.33 -7.69
N SER A 178 1.99 -3.83 -6.49
CA SER A 178 3.07 -2.90 -6.18
C SER A 178 3.85 -3.36 -4.96
N VAL A 179 5.06 -2.86 -4.83
CA VAL A 179 5.97 -3.15 -3.73
C VAL A 179 6.51 -1.83 -3.22
N PHE A 180 6.48 -1.64 -1.91
CA PHE A 180 7.16 -0.53 -1.26
C PHE A 180 8.66 -0.85 -1.19
N ASP A 181 9.48 0.01 -1.78
CA ASP A 181 10.94 -0.13 -1.79
C ASP A 181 11.58 0.97 -0.94
N TRP A 182 12.27 0.55 0.09
CA TRP A 182 13.02 1.42 0.99
C TRP A 182 14.26 2.07 0.35
N GLY A 183 14.59 1.70 -0.88
CA GLY A 183 15.84 2.09 -1.50
C GLY A 183 17.06 1.40 -0.89
N ASN A 184 16.86 0.39 -0.06
CA ASN A 184 17.95 -0.44 0.47
C ASN A 184 18.32 -1.50 -0.57
N THR A 185 19.09 -1.09 -1.56
CA THR A 185 19.67 -2.02 -2.55
C THR A 185 20.87 -2.78 -1.99
N GLY A 186 21.05 -2.75 -0.70
CA GLY A 186 22.15 -3.39 0.00
C GLY A 186 22.05 -4.90 -0.01
N THR A 187 22.65 -5.48 -1.02
CA THR A 187 23.11 -6.85 -1.20
C THR A 187 22.09 -7.88 -1.56
#